data_e9408cedb1a2d37c07dd22d039e132c8
#
_entry.id   e9408cedb1a2d37c07dd22d039e132c8
#
_cell.length_a   1.000
_cell.length_b   1.000
_cell.length_c   1.000
_cell.angle_alpha   90.00
_cell.angle_beta   90.00
_cell.angle_gamma   90.00
#
_symmetry.space_group_name_H-M   'P 1'
#
loop_
_entity.id
_entity.type
_entity.pdbx_description
1 polymer ?
#
loop_
_entity_poly.entity_id
_entity_poly.type
_entity_poly.pdbx_seq_one_letter_code
_entity_poly.pdbx_strand_id
1 'polypeptide(L)'
;MNTFKANQNDDNQSLFKFLKKNYKTTPLSVIYKWLRKGDIKINGKRIKDKDYLIKANDEIIVYDNNKPVLRDDFKKMTNYDIDVIYEDSNLLIVKKPYNVEVHSPVKTSMDDIVKNYLFDTNQYNPSEENSYVISHIHRLDKLTSGLIMYAKNKQTHDIMVEAIQDKEKIEKYYRCRIDVPVTESLIAKGWIKYDPVIQKSVFSEEFRNDYKEATTIFNVVSLDVTNEQTELEVQILTGRKHQIRATLEYYGASIINDSRYSGTIINNEKMIFLFANKLVFNGFEGNLENLNGKIIEIEPTW
;
A
#
# COMPACT_ATOMS: atom_id res chain seq x y z
N MET A 1 14.22 -22.37 24.20
CA MET A 1 14.78 -21.03 24.43
C MET A 1 15.05 -20.42 23.08
N ASN A 2 14.52 -19.24 22.82
CA ASN A 2 14.70 -18.50 21.58
C ASN A 2 15.31 -17.14 21.88
N THR A 3 16.35 -16.75 21.13
CA THR A 3 17.07 -15.49 21.31
C THR A 3 16.93 -14.64 20.06
N PHE A 4 16.66 -13.36 20.24
CA PHE A 4 16.58 -12.36 19.20
C PHE A 4 17.51 -11.20 19.53
N LYS A 5 18.12 -10.63 18.51
CA LYS A 5 18.79 -9.34 18.61
C LYS A 5 17.92 -8.32 17.88
N ALA A 6 17.42 -7.32 18.61
CA ALA A 6 16.61 -6.27 18.00
C ALA A 6 17.45 -5.43 17.03
N ASN A 7 16.91 -5.17 15.87
CA ASN A 7 17.52 -4.27 14.88
C ASN A 7 16.84 -2.88 14.90
N GLN A 8 17.20 -2.01 13.97
CA GLN A 8 16.64 -0.67 13.89
C GLN A 8 15.13 -0.67 13.60
N ASN A 9 14.62 -1.67 12.87
CA ASN A 9 13.20 -1.82 12.59
C ASN A 9 12.37 -2.33 13.78
N ASP A 10 13.03 -2.81 14.83
CA ASP A 10 12.39 -3.23 16.08
C ASP A 10 12.35 -2.10 17.11
N ASP A 11 13.10 -1.00 16.88
CA ASP A 11 13.18 0.11 17.81
C ASP A 11 11.80 0.72 18.07
N ASN A 12 11.59 1.09 19.34
CA ASN A 12 10.40 1.79 19.81
C ASN A 12 9.05 1.06 19.61
N GLN A 13 9.06 -0.26 19.32
CA GLN A 13 7.83 -1.06 19.36
C GLN A 13 7.64 -1.72 20.72
N SER A 14 6.37 -1.97 21.10
CA SER A 14 6.11 -2.68 22.37
C SER A 14 6.52 -4.15 22.26
N LEU A 15 7.03 -4.70 23.37
CA LEU A 15 7.40 -6.09 23.51
C LEU A 15 6.27 -7.04 23.08
N PHE A 16 5.02 -6.71 23.43
CA PHE A 16 3.88 -7.50 23.04
C PHE A 16 3.70 -7.56 21.50
N LYS A 17 3.83 -6.42 20.82
CA LYS A 17 3.76 -6.39 19.34
C LYS A 17 4.88 -7.21 18.71
N PHE A 18 6.10 -7.11 19.25
CA PHE A 18 7.24 -7.90 18.80
C PHE A 18 6.97 -9.40 18.94
N LEU A 19 6.54 -9.84 20.12
CA LEU A 19 6.24 -11.25 20.39
C LEU A 19 5.13 -11.77 19.48
N LYS A 20 4.03 -11.01 19.33
CA LYS A 20 2.90 -11.37 18.47
C LYS A 20 3.32 -11.56 17.01
N LYS A 21 4.26 -10.75 16.53
CA LYS A 21 4.77 -10.85 15.17
C LYS A 21 5.68 -12.07 14.96
N ASN A 22 6.49 -12.41 15.97
CA ASN A 22 7.43 -13.52 15.90
C ASN A 22 6.81 -14.88 16.27
N TYR A 23 5.68 -14.89 16.96
CA TYR A 23 4.98 -16.11 17.41
C TYR A 23 3.54 -16.16 16.89
N LYS A 24 3.36 -16.01 15.58
CA LYS A 24 2.04 -15.92 14.91
C LYS A 24 1.13 -17.11 15.17
N THR A 25 1.70 -18.31 15.31
CA THR A 25 0.95 -19.56 15.56
C THR A 25 0.72 -19.83 17.04
N THR A 26 1.35 -19.06 17.94
CA THR A 26 1.21 -19.23 19.38
C THR A 26 -0.03 -18.48 19.88
N PRO A 27 -0.93 -19.13 20.63
CA PRO A 27 -2.09 -18.47 21.21
C PRO A 27 -1.71 -17.27 22.08
N LEU A 28 -2.48 -16.18 22.00
CA LEU A 28 -2.21 -14.97 22.80
C LEU A 28 -2.17 -15.24 24.31
N SER A 29 -2.97 -16.19 24.78
CA SER A 29 -2.96 -16.61 26.19
C SER A 29 -1.60 -17.13 26.64
N VAL A 30 -0.85 -17.78 25.76
CA VAL A 30 0.51 -18.27 26.03
C VAL A 30 1.50 -17.09 26.10
N ILE A 31 1.40 -16.13 25.18
CA ILE A 31 2.24 -14.92 25.20
C ILE A 31 2.00 -14.13 26.50
N TYR A 32 0.75 -13.95 26.90
CA TYR A 32 0.41 -13.32 28.19
C TYR A 32 0.94 -14.12 29.40
N LYS A 33 0.95 -15.46 29.30
CA LYS A 33 1.52 -16.31 30.34
C LYS A 33 3.03 -16.09 30.49
N TRP A 34 3.78 -15.98 29.36
CA TRP A 34 5.22 -15.68 29.40
C TRP A 34 5.50 -14.34 30.10
N LEU A 35 4.78 -13.30 29.74
CA LEU A 35 4.91 -11.98 30.36
C LEU A 35 4.64 -12.06 31.87
N ARG A 36 3.51 -12.66 32.28
CA ARG A 36 3.12 -12.77 33.68
C ARG A 36 4.14 -13.58 34.52
N LYS A 37 4.65 -14.68 33.97
CA LYS A 37 5.65 -15.53 34.66
C LYS A 37 7.05 -14.93 34.62
N GLY A 38 7.34 -13.97 33.76
CA GLY A 38 8.68 -13.43 33.56
C GLY A 38 9.57 -14.39 32.78
N ASP A 39 8.99 -15.15 31.84
CA ASP A 39 9.70 -16.06 30.95
C ASP A 39 10.38 -15.31 29.78
N ILE A 40 10.45 -13.97 29.88
CA ILE A 40 11.10 -13.11 28.90
C ILE A 40 12.18 -12.29 29.61
N LYS A 41 13.37 -12.27 29.03
CA LYS A 41 14.44 -11.37 29.44
C LYS A 41 14.83 -10.44 28.32
N ILE A 42 15.14 -9.19 28.67
CA ILE A 42 15.77 -8.21 27.78
C ILE A 42 17.05 -7.76 28.49
N ASN A 43 18.17 -7.91 27.78
CA ASN A 43 19.51 -7.61 28.32
C ASN A 43 19.74 -8.24 29.69
N GLY A 44 19.37 -9.52 29.85
CA GLY A 44 19.51 -10.29 31.09
C GLY A 44 18.44 -10.01 32.15
N LYS A 45 17.63 -8.94 32.06
CA LYS A 45 16.59 -8.57 33.04
C LYS A 45 15.23 -9.15 32.66
N ARG A 46 14.49 -9.70 33.60
CA ARG A 46 13.11 -10.19 33.37
C ARG A 46 12.16 -9.02 33.14
N ILE A 47 11.44 -9.06 32.06
CA ILE A 47 10.41 -8.05 31.68
C ILE A 47 9.05 -8.72 31.75
N LYS A 48 8.11 -8.11 32.49
CA LYS A 48 6.71 -8.52 32.62
C LYS A 48 5.75 -7.51 31.96
N ASP A 49 6.25 -6.30 31.71
CA ASP A 49 5.49 -5.24 31.09
C ASP A 49 5.34 -5.52 29.59
N LYS A 50 4.10 -5.68 29.14
CA LYS A 50 3.75 -5.91 27.73
C LYS A 50 4.02 -4.69 26.84
N ASP A 51 3.99 -3.51 27.44
CA ASP A 51 4.14 -2.22 26.75
C ASP A 51 5.61 -1.71 26.81
N TYR A 52 6.53 -2.50 27.41
CA TYR A 52 7.96 -2.21 27.36
C TYR A 52 8.40 -1.92 25.93
N LEU A 53 9.05 -0.77 25.73
CA LEU A 53 9.56 -0.37 24.42
C LEU A 53 10.95 -0.96 24.17
N ILE A 54 11.04 -1.81 23.17
CA ILE A 54 12.28 -2.42 22.71
C ILE A 54 13.19 -1.32 22.12
N LYS A 55 14.48 -1.45 22.37
CA LYS A 55 15.52 -0.60 21.77
C LYS A 55 16.35 -1.40 20.77
N ALA A 56 16.83 -0.72 19.75
CA ALA A 56 17.79 -1.31 18.82
C ALA A 56 18.99 -1.86 19.59
N ASN A 57 19.45 -3.06 19.21
CA ASN A 57 20.47 -3.87 19.84
C ASN A 57 20.07 -4.56 21.16
N ASP A 58 18.84 -4.44 21.64
CA ASP A 58 18.37 -5.25 22.76
C ASP A 58 18.48 -6.75 22.44
N GLU A 59 19.01 -7.51 23.40
CA GLU A 59 18.97 -8.97 23.38
C GLU A 59 17.69 -9.45 24.07
N ILE A 60 16.79 -10.08 23.29
CA ILE A 60 15.50 -10.56 23.77
C ILE A 60 15.54 -12.08 23.85
N ILE A 61 15.35 -12.64 25.03
CA ILE A 61 15.34 -14.09 25.27
C ILE A 61 13.96 -14.52 25.74
N VAL A 62 13.35 -15.46 25.00
CA VAL A 62 12.07 -16.09 25.36
C VAL A 62 12.32 -17.51 25.82
N TYR A 63 12.04 -17.79 27.12
CA TYR A 63 12.20 -19.10 27.72
C TYR A 63 10.96 -19.96 27.49
N ASP A 64 10.82 -20.47 26.27
CA ASP A 64 9.72 -21.35 25.88
C ASP A 64 10.19 -22.33 24.78
N ASN A 65 9.44 -23.43 24.63
CA ASN A 65 9.68 -24.43 23.58
C ASN A 65 8.97 -24.14 22.28
N ASN A 66 8.03 -23.20 22.25
CA ASN A 66 7.41 -22.76 21.01
C ASN A 66 8.48 -22.14 20.12
N LYS A 67 8.52 -22.58 18.87
CA LYS A 67 9.43 -22.01 17.90
C LYS A 67 8.84 -20.71 17.35
N PRO A 68 9.65 -19.65 17.19
CA PRO A 68 9.22 -18.50 16.42
C PRO A 68 8.89 -18.97 15.00
N VAL A 69 7.83 -18.46 14.45
CA VAL A 69 7.54 -18.63 13.02
C VAL A 69 8.51 -17.72 12.30
N LEU A 70 9.57 -18.30 11.77
CA LEU A 70 10.45 -17.59 10.85
C LEU A 70 9.57 -17.00 9.74
N ARG A 71 9.84 -15.77 9.34
CA ARG A 71 9.11 -15.10 8.28
C ARG A 71 9.54 -15.69 6.95
N ASP A 72 8.91 -16.76 6.58
CA ASP A 72 9.21 -17.52 5.38
C ASP A 72 8.44 -17.02 4.14
N ASP A 73 8.04 -15.76 4.18
CA ASP A 73 7.28 -15.16 3.07
C ASP A 73 8.21 -14.63 1.96
N PHE A 74 9.55 -14.67 2.16
CA PHE A 74 10.50 -14.28 1.14
C PHE A 74 10.80 -15.47 0.24
N LYS A 75 10.37 -15.37 -1.01
CA LYS A 75 10.69 -16.32 -2.07
C LYS A 75 11.69 -15.66 -2.99
N LYS A 76 12.92 -16.19 -3.04
CA LYS A 76 13.93 -15.71 -3.99
C LYS A 76 13.45 -15.97 -5.42
N MET A 77 13.38 -14.93 -6.20
CA MET A 77 13.03 -14.96 -7.62
C MET A 77 14.32 -14.95 -8.44
N THR A 78 14.35 -15.73 -9.50
CA THR A 78 15.46 -15.73 -10.46
C THR A 78 15.32 -14.65 -11.52
N ASN A 79 14.09 -14.34 -11.89
CA ASN A 79 13.75 -13.32 -12.88
C ASN A 79 12.56 -12.52 -12.40
N TYR A 80 12.67 -11.21 -12.43
CA TYR A 80 11.59 -10.25 -12.23
C TYR A 80 11.93 -8.98 -12.98
N ASP A 81 10.91 -8.22 -13.33
CA ASP A 81 11.05 -6.91 -13.94
C ASP A 81 10.50 -5.85 -12.98
N ILE A 82 11.23 -4.77 -12.79
CA ILE A 82 10.87 -3.67 -11.91
C ILE A 82 11.29 -2.33 -12.53
N ASP A 83 10.32 -1.44 -12.65
CA ASP A 83 10.53 -0.09 -13.14
C ASP A 83 10.59 0.87 -11.94
N VAL A 84 11.80 1.24 -11.54
CA VAL A 84 12.07 2.13 -10.40
C VAL A 84 12.00 3.58 -10.88
N ILE A 85 11.08 4.34 -10.32
CA ILE A 85 10.84 5.75 -10.70
C ILE A 85 11.54 6.71 -9.74
N TYR A 86 11.55 6.37 -8.45
CA TYR A 86 12.25 7.15 -7.42
C TYR A 86 12.76 6.23 -6.33
N GLU A 87 13.95 6.51 -5.85
CA GLU A 87 14.54 5.78 -4.75
C GLU A 87 15.46 6.67 -3.91
N ASP A 88 15.33 6.57 -2.59
CA ASP A 88 16.29 7.09 -1.62
C ASP A 88 16.53 6.07 -0.49
N SER A 89 17.15 6.47 0.62
CA SER A 89 17.40 5.58 1.76
C SER A 89 16.13 5.11 2.48
N ASN A 90 15.01 5.80 2.33
CA ASN A 90 13.78 5.61 3.08
C ASN A 90 12.61 5.10 2.23
N LEU A 91 12.51 5.59 1.00
CA LEU A 91 11.36 5.39 0.12
C LEU A 91 11.78 4.81 -1.22
N LEU A 92 10.96 3.91 -1.74
CA LEU A 92 11.04 3.38 -3.09
C LEU A 92 9.69 3.59 -3.77
N ILE A 93 9.68 4.21 -4.94
CA ILE A 93 8.47 4.36 -5.78
C ILE A 93 8.73 3.66 -7.10
N VAL A 94 7.84 2.75 -7.43
CA VAL A 94 7.94 1.92 -8.63
C VAL A 94 6.67 2.05 -9.48
N LYS A 95 6.80 1.77 -10.77
CA LYS A 95 5.67 1.63 -11.67
C LYS A 95 5.12 0.21 -11.58
N LYS A 96 3.92 0.05 -11.02
CA LYS A 96 3.21 -1.23 -11.02
C LYS A 96 2.69 -1.52 -12.44
N PRO A 97 3.01 -2.66 -13.02
CA PRO A 97 2.44 -3.05 -14.30
C PRO A 97 0.95 -3.41 -14.19
N TYR A 98 0.27 -3.40 -15.34
CA TYR A 98 -1.10 -3.90 -15.48
C TYR A 98 -1.19 -5.39 -15.08
N ASN A 99 -2.33 -5.79 -14.52
CA ASN A 99 -2.68 -7.17 -14.18
C ASN A 99 -1.80 -7.83 -13.08
N VAL A 100 -0.97 -7.06 -12.37
CA VAL A 100 -0.22 -7.51 -11.21
C VAL A 100 -0.89 -7.03 -9.92
N GLU A 101 -1.08 -7.93 -8.96
CA GLU A 101 -1.60 -7.60 -7.63
C GLU A 101 -0.51 -6.94 -6.79
N VAL A 102 -0.88 -5.98 -5.95
CA VAL A 102 0.08 -5.38 -5.01
C VAL A 102 0.54 -6.40 -3.99
N HIS A 103 -0.41 -7.13 -3.42
CA HIS A 103 -0.18 -8.22 -2.47
C HIS A 103 -0.99 -9.44 -2.88
N SER A 104 -0.40 -10.63 -2.85
CA SER A 104 -1.11 -11.88 -3.13
C SER A 104 -0.53 -13.03 -2.29
N PRO A 105 -1.36 -13.84 -1.62
CA PRO A 105 -0.86 -15.02 -0.88
C PRO A 105 -0.51 -16.19 -1.81
N VAL A 106 -0.91 -16.16 -3.08
CA VAL A 106 -0.86 -17.32 -4.00
C VAL A 106 -0.03 -17.05 -5.24
N LYS A 107 -0.03 -15.80 -5.74
CA LYS A 107 0.64 -15.41 -6.98
C LYS A 107 1.78 -14.44 -6.70
N THR A 108 2.72 -14.36 -7.63
CA THR A 108 3.71 -13.29 -7.60
C THR A 108 3.02 -11.93 -7.58
N SER A 109 3.44 -11.09 -6.65
CA SER A 109 2.88 -9.77 -6.40
C SER A 109 3.96 -8.69 -6.48
N MET A 110 3.56 -7.41 -6.49
CA MET A 110 4.54 -6.32 -6.40
C MET A 110 5.34 -6.36 -5.10
N ASP A 111 4.73 -6.80 -3.98
CA ASP A 111 5.44 -6.98 -2.72
C ASP A 111 6.60 -7.98 -2.86
N ASP A 112 6.41 -9.07 -3.62
CA ASP A 112 7.46 -10.07 -3.85
C ASP A 112 8.57 -9.52 -4.75
N ILE A 113 8.20 -8.80 -5.81
CA ILE A 113 9.14 -8.17 -6.75
C ILE A 113 10.02 -7.14 -6.01
N VAL A 114 9.39 -6.26 -5.25
CA VAL A 114 10.10 -5.21 -4.50
C VAL A 114 11.03 -5.79 -3.43
N LYS A 115 10.60 -6.83 -2.70
CA LYS A 115 11.46 -7.53 -1.75
C LYS A 115 12.69 -8.15 -2.42
N ASN A 116 12.53 -8.75 -3.59
CA ASN A 116 13.63 -9.33 -4.33
C ASN A 116 14.59 -8.26 -4.84
N TYR A 117 14.08 -7.14 -5.37
CA TYR A 117 14.90 -6.00 -5.77
C TYR A 117 15.75 -5.46 -4.62
N LEU A 118 15.14 -5.19 -3.47
CA LEU A 118 15.85 -4.67 -2.31
C LEU A 118 16.83 -5.68 -1.70
N PHE A 119 16.54 -6.97 -1.81
CA PHE A 119 17.48 -8.05 -1.44
C PHE A 119 18.69 -8.08 -2.40
N ASP A 120 18.47 -8.05 -3.71
CA ASP A 120 19.54 -8.11 -4.71
C ASP A 120 20.43 -6.87 -4.71
N THR A 121 19.88 -5.73 -4.29
CA THR A 121 20.62 -4.48 -4.11
C THR A 121 21.21 -4.32 -2.70
N ASN A 122 21.21 -5.37 -1.87
CA ASN A 122 21.71 -5.38 -0.48
C ASN A 122 21.08 -4.33 0.45
N GLN A 123 19.82 -3.97 0.20
CA GLN A 123 19.07 -2.99 1.01
C GLN A 123 18.07 -3.62 1.97
N TYR A 124 17.84 -4.92 1.83
CA TYR A 124 16.93 -5.71 2.69
C TYR A 124 17.45 -7.13 2.80
N ASN A 125 17.59 -7.60 4.02
CA ASN A 125 17.91 -9.00 4.30
C ASN A 125 16.84 -9.61 5.20
N PRO A 126 15.93 -10.43 4.66
CA PRO A 126 14.84 -11.01 5.46
C PRO A 126 15.32 -11.90 6.60
N SER A 127 16.54 -12.45 6.54
CA SER A 127 17.12 -13.27 7.62
C SER A 127 17.59 -12.44 8.82
N GLU A 128 17.82 -11.14 8.63
CA GLU A 128 18.24 -10.21 9.69
C GLU A 128 17.04 -9.43 10.29
N GLU A 129 15.84 -9.62 9.75
CA GLU A 129 14.64 -8.95 10.21
C GLU A 129 13.87 -9.82 11.21
N ASN A 130 13.51 -9.24 12.34
CA ASN A 130 12.68 -9.92 13.34
C ASN A 130 11.18 -9.59 13.12
N SER A 131 10.85 -8.31 13.00
CA SER A 131 9.48 -7.86 13.08
C SER A 131 9.00 -6.99 11.92
N TYR A 132 9.90 -6.53 11.05
CA TYR A 132 9.58 -5.74 9.88
C TYR A 132 9.62 -6.58 8.60
N VAL A 133 8.72 -6.29 7.68
CA VAL A 133 8.70 -6.80 6.31
C VAL A 133 8.43 -5.62 5.39
N ILE A 134 9.22 -5.49 4.35
CA ILE A 134 8.97 -4.50 3.30
C ILE A 134 7.50 -4.59 2.85
N SER A 135 6.82 -3.47 2.91
CA SER A 135 5.38 -3.39 2.61
C SER A 135 5.06 -2.12 1.84
N HIS A 136 4.04 -2.23 1.00
CA HIS A 136 3.46 -1.09 0.31
C HIS A 136 2.80 -0.10 1.28
N ILE A 137 2.84 1.19 0.95
CA ILE A 137 2.22 2.26 1.74
C ILE A 137 0.74 2.41 1.36
N HIS A 138 0.42 2.21 0.09
CA HIS A 138 -0.95 2.22 -0.42
C HIS A 138 -1.14 1.13 -1.47
N ARG A 139 -2.37 0.97 -1.92
CA ARG A 139 -2.71 -0.08 -2.89
C ARG A 139 -3.25 0.52 -4.18
N LEU A 140 -2.94 -0.14 -5.28
CA LEU A 140 -3.62 -0.01 -6.56
C LEU A 140 -4.42 -1.29 -6.82
N ASP A 141 -5.51 -1.16 -7.56
CA ASP A 141 -6.25 -2.32 -8.04
C ASP A 141 -5.36 -3.16 -8.99
N LYS A 142 -5.66 -4.43 -9.14
CA LYS A 142 -4.93 -5.34 -10.02
C LYS A 142 -4.82 -4.80 -11.46
N LEU A 143 -5.90 -4.23 -11.96
CA LEU A 143 -6.00 -3.70 -13.33
C LEU A 143 -5.48 -2.26 -13.47
N THR A 144 -5.22 -1.55 -12.37
CA THR A 144 -4.64 -0.21 -12.38
C THR A 144 -3.12 -0.31 -12.44
N SER A 145 -2.49 0.34 -13.38
CA SER A 145 -1.03 0.50 -13.46
C SER A 145 -0.58 1.87 -12.90
N GLY A 146 0.73 2.07 -12.76
CA GLY A 146 1.31 3.35 -12.35
C GLY A 146 2.00 3.34 -10.99
N LEU A 147 2.19 4.50 -10.40
CA LEU A 147 3.01 4.74 -9.22
C LEU A 147 2.50 4.06 -7.95
N ILE A 148 3.37 3.31 -7.30
CA ILE A 148 3.14 2.70 -5.99
C ILE A 148 4.35 2.89 -5.09
N MET A 149 4.10 3.22 -3.81
CA MET A 149 5.12 3.54 -2.81
C MET A 149 5.38 2.37 -1.87
N TYR A 150 6.67 2.17 -1.56
CA TYR A 150 7.17 1.21 -0.58
C TYR A 150 8.10 1.89 0.40
N ALA A 151 7.94 1.62 1.69
CA ALA A 151 8.89 2.04 2.69
C ALA A 151 10.02 1.01 2.82
N LYS A 152 11.26 1.48 2.91
CA LYS A 152 12.45 0.62 3.06
C LYS A 152 12.74 0.26 4.52
N ASN A 153 12.14 0.99 5.46
CA ASN A 153 12.25 0.76 6.90
C ASN A 153 10.94 1.04 7.63
N LYS A 154 10.83 0.53 8.85
CA LYS A 154 9.60 0.62 9.63
C LYS A 154 9.22 2.05 9.99
N GLN A 155 10.17 2.89 10.36
CA GLN A 155 9.90 4.28 10.72
C GLN A 155 9.26 5.03 9.57
N THR A 156 9.83 4.91 8.37
CA THR A 156 9.25 5.47 7.15
C THR A 156 7.87 4.90 6.87
N HIS A 157 7.69 3.59 7.04
CA HIS A 157 6.38 2.96 6.81
C HIS A 157 5.30 3.57 7.72
N ASP A 158 5.59 3.72 9.02
CA ASP A 158 4.62 4.24 9.98
C ASP A 158 4.25 5.71 9.65
N ILE A 159 5.26 6.56 9.36
CA ILE A 159 5.05 7.96 8.96
C ILE A 159 4.23 8.06 7.65
N MET A 160 4.58 7.28 6.65
CA MET A 160 3.94 7.36 5.33
C MET A 160 2.51 6.81 5.31
N VAL A 161 2.22 5.77 6.12
CA VAL A 161 0.85 5.24 6.28
C VAL A 161 -0.06 6.25 6.97
N GLU A 162 0.46 7.04 7.90
CA GLU A 162 -0.28 8.16 8.48
C GLU A 162 -0.43 9.30 7.47
N ALA A 163 0.67 9.73 6.87
CA ALA A 163 0.71 10.83 5.91
C ALA A 163 -0.21 10.61 4.69
N ILE A 164 -0.38 9.38 4.21
CA ILE A 164 -1.24 9.13 3.04
C ILE A 164 -2.73 9.37 3.31
N GLN A 165 -3.14 9.46 4.57
CA GLN A 165 -4.50 9.85 4.95
C GLN A 165 -4.66 11.38 4.94
N ASP A 166 -3.57 12.12 5.05
CA ASP A 166 -3.52 13.57 5.02
C ASP A 166 -3.26 14.06 3.59
N LYS A 167 -4.20 14.83 3.03
CA LYS A 167 -4.15 15.31 1.65
C LYS A 167 -3.28 16.56 1.48
N GLU A 168 -2.91 17.20 2.57
CA GLU A 168 -1.92 18.26 2.56
C GLU A 168 -0.49 17.69 2.49
N LYS A 169 -0.30 16.43 2.92
CA LYS A 169 1.00 15.74 2.89
C LYS A 169 1.25 14.94 1.64
N ILE A 170 0.24 14.15 1.18
CA ILE A 170 0.38 13.32 -0.03
C ILE A 170 -0.85 13.43 -0.90
N GLU A 171 -0.67 14.06 -2.06
CA GLU A 171 -1.69 14.09 -3.09
C GLU A 171 -1.45 12.97 -4.10
N LYS A 172 -2.54 12.37 -4.58
CA LYS A 172 -2.51 11.28 -5.55
C LYS A 172 -3.38 11.61 -6.74
N TYR A 173 -2.77 11.55 -7.92
CA TYR A 173 -3.44 11.80 -9.18
C TYR A 173 -3.38 10.59 -10.08
N TYR A 174 -4.42 10.48 -10.90
CA TYR A 174 -4.58 9.43 -11.89
C TYR A 174 -4.92 10.06 -13.23
N ARG A 175 -4.58 9.37 -14.30
CA ARG A 175 -5.11 9.61 -15.65
C ARG A 175 -6.07 8.50 -15.98
N CYS A 176 -7.19 8.82 -16.60
CA CYS A 176 -8.08 7.82 -17.19
C CYS A 176 -8.72 8.33 -18.45
N ARG A 177 -9.12 7.40 -19.34
CA ARG A 177 -9.98 7.70 -20.48
C ARG A 177 -11.33 7.07 -20.27
N ILE A 178 -12.38 7.85 -20.52
CA ILE A 178 -13.77 7.44 -20.41
C ILE A 178 -14.42 7.41 -21.79
N ASP A 179 -15.48 6.62 -21.91
CA ASP A 179 -16.20 6.31 -23.15
C ASP A 179 -17.38 7.25 -23.43
N VAL A 180 -17.33 8.46 -22.92
CA VAL A 180 -18.33 9.50 -23.14
C VAL A 180 -17.65 10.87 -23.30
N PRO A 181 -18.22 11.77 -24.11
CA PRO A 181 -17.74 13.14 -24.22
C PRO A 181 -18.16 13.95 -22.98
N VAL A 182 -17.19 14.50 -22.26
CA VAL A 182 -17.41 15.38 -21.11
C VAL A 182 -16.61 16.67 -21.29
N THR A 183 -17.23 17.81 -21.04
CA THR A 183 -16.62 19.14 -21.18
C THR A 183 -16.40 19.86 -19.85
N GLU A 184 -17.04 19.40 -18.77
CA GLU A 184 -16.98 20.05 -17.47
C GLU A 184 -16.28 19.19 -16.43
N SER A 185 -15.51 19.84 -15.56
CA SER A 185 -14.90 19.19 -14.40
C SER A 185 -15.93 18.93 -13.31
N LEU A 186 -15.74 17.88 -12.53
CA LEU A 186 -16.67 17.44 -11.50
C LEU A 186 -15.96 17.18 -10.17
N ILE A 187 -16.54 17.64 -9.08
CA ILE A 187 -16.17 17.21 -7.72
C ILE A 187 -17.28 16.28 -7.20
N ALA A 188 -17.01 14.99 -7.25
CA ALA A 188 -17.91 13.96 -6.75
C ALA A 188 -17.69 13.72 -5.25
N LYS A 189 -18.70 14.02 -4.44
CA LYS A 189 -18.73 13.76 -2.99
C LYS A 189 -19.86 12.81 -2.67
N GLY A 190 -19.59 11.78 -1.89
CA GLY A 190 -20.61 10.80 -1.52
C GLY A 190 -20.03 9.67 -0.68
N TRP A 191 -20.63 8.53 -0.80
CA TRP A 191 -20.32 7.34 -0.02
C TRP A 191 -20.15 6.13 -0.94
N ILE A 192 -19.27 5.22 -0.55
CA ILE A 192 -18.95 4.04 -1.34
C ILE A 192 -18.87 2.79 -0.46
N LYS A 193 -19.36 1.67 -0.98
CA LYS A 193 -19.24 0.34 -0.37
C LYS A 193 -18.86 -0.69 -1.40
N TYR A 194 -17.93 -1.57 -1.04
CA TYR A 194 -17.60 -2.74 -1.85
C TYR A 194 -18.59 -3.87 -1.58
N ASP A 195 -19.22 -4.37 -2.62
CA ASP A 195 -20.08 -5.54 -2.59
C ASP A 195 -19.29 -6.77 -3.06
N PRO A 196 -19.05 -7.77 -2.18
CA PRO A 196 -18.29 -8.95 -2.52
C PRO A 196 -19.06 -9.92 -3.42
N VAL A 197 -20.39 -9.85 -3.49
CA VAL A 197 -21.23 -10.74 -4.33
C VAL A 197 -21.06 -10.37 -5.79
N ILE A 198 -21.25 -9.09 -6.13
CA ILE A 198 -21.07 -8.60 -7.50
C ILE A 198 -19.62 -8.19 -7.80
N GLN A 199 -18.75 -8.25 -6.79
CA GLN A 199 -17.34 -7.85 -6.85
C GLN A 199 -17.10 -6.43 -7.38
N LYS A 200 -18.03 -5.51 -7.10
CA LYS A 200 -17.96 -4.08 -7.44
C LYS A 200 -18.03 -3.22 -6.19
N SER A 201 -17.53 -2.00 -6.30
CA SER A 201 -17.91 -0.93 -5.38
C SER A 201 -19.12 -0.20 -5.96
N VAL A 202 -19.98 0.29 -5.09
CA VAL A 202 -21.16 1.07 -5.44
C VAL A 202 -21.04 2.43 -4.79
N PHE A 203 -21.13 3.49 -5.58
CA PHE A 203 -21.13 4.88 -5.13
C PHE A 203 -22.57 5.40 -4.95
N SER A 204 -22.76 6.34 -4.04
CA SER A 204 -24.04 7.03 -3.80
C SER A 204 -23.76 8.44 -3.29
N GLU A 205 -24.44 9.45 -3.79
CA GLU A 205 -24.43 10.81 -3.22
C GLU A 205 -25.23 10.89 -1.92
N GLU A 206 -26.18 9.99 -1.71
CA GLU A 206 -26.95 9.92 -0.48
C GLU A 206 -26.24 9.07 0.55
N PHE A 207 -26.29 9.49 1.81
CA PHE A 207 -25.78 8.71 2.94
C PHE A 207 -26.46 7.35 3.03
N ARG A 208 -25.66 6.32 3.19
CA ARG A 208 -26.14 4.95 3.46
C ARG A 208 -25.33 4.33 4.58
N ASN A 209 -26.01 3.62 5.48
CA ASN A 209 -25.33 2.86 6.53
C ASN A 209 -24.32 1.88 5.89
N ASP A 210 -23.17 1.70 6.55
CA ASP A 210 -22.05 0.83 6.11
C ASP A 210 -21.29 1.31 4.87
N TYR A 211 -21.64 2.45 4.28
CA TYR A 211 -20.86 3.10 3.26
C TYR A 211 -19.81 4.03 3.91
N LYS A 212 -18.69 4.21 3.23
CA LYS A 212 -17.60 5.10 3.67
C LYS A 212 -17.53 6.31 2.76
N GLU A 213 -17.25 7.47 3.32
CA GLU A 213 -17.07 8.70 2.55
C GLU A 213 -16.04 8.50 1.43
N ALA A 214 -16.36 9.09 0.28
CA ALA A 214 -15.52 9.09 -0.90
C ALA A 214 -15.62 10.46 -1.59
N THR A 215 -14.45 11.07 -1.86
CA THR A 215 -14.36 12.32 -2.60
C THR A 215 -13.34 12.17 -3.71
N THR A 216 -13.77 12.49 -4.93
CA THR A 216 -12.97 12.41 -6.15
C THR A 216 -13.16 13.69 -6.96
N ILE A 217 -12.07 14.26 -7.46
CA ILE A 217 -12.09 15.42 -8.34
C ILE A 217 -11.71 14.93 -9.73
N PHE A 218 -12.53 15.25 -10.72
CA PHE A 218 -12.31 14.92 -12.12
C PHE A 218 -12.11 16.21 -12.91
N ASN A 219 -10.95 16.38 -13.51
CA ASN A 219 -10.62 17.50 -14.37
C ASN A 219 -10.49 17.03 -15.83
N VAL A 220 -11.17 17.68 -16.74
CA VAL A 220 -11.06 17.40 -18.17
C VAL A 220 -9.69 17.85 -18.67
N VAL A 221 -8.95 16.92 -19.27
CA VAL A 221 -7.63 17.17 -19.88
C VAL A 221 -7.78 17.38 -21.38
N SER A 222 -8.47 16.47 -22.05
CA SER A 222 -8.72 16.53 -23.48
C SER A 222 -10.00 15.81 -23.85
N LEU A 223 -10.62 16.24 -24.94
CA LEU A 223 -11.82 15.65 -25.54
C LEU A 223 -11.49 15.18 -26.95
N ASP A 224 -11.63 13.91 -27.21
CA ASP A 224 -11.63 13.33 -28.56
C ASP A 224 -13.07 13.24 -29.06
N VAL A 225 -13.48 14.26 -29.77
CA VAL A 225 -14.85 14.37 -30.36
C VAL A 225 -15.13 13.27 -31.39
N THR A 226 -14.10 12.82 -32.10
CA THR A 226 -14.25 11.81 -33.16
C THR A 226 -14.60 10.44 -32.60
N ASN A 227 -13.96 10.08 -31.51
CA ASN A 227 -14.15 8.79 -30.82
C ASN A 227 -15.11 8.88 -29.61
N GLU A 228 -15.69 10.06 -29.36
CA GLU A 228 -16.56 10.32 -28.19
C GLU A 228 -15.90 9.94 -26.86
N GLN A 229 -14.60 10.22 -26.72
CA GLN A 229 -13.81 9.87 -25.54
C GLN A 229 -13.28 11.12 -24.84
N THR A 230 -13.16 11.04 -23.53
CA THR A 230 -12.55 12.11 -22.72
C THR A 230 -11.39 11.56 -21.88
N GLU A 231 -10.28 12.28 -21.91
CA GLU A 231 -9.18 12.03 -20.96
C GLU A 231 -9.34 12.94 -19.74
N LEU A 232 -9.28 12.33 -18.56
CA LEU A 232 -9.43 12.99 -17.27
C LEU A 232 -8.15 12.88 -16.44
N GLU A 233 -7.78 13.97 -15.76
CA GLU A 233 -6.94 13.92 -14.58
C GLU A 233 -7.85 13.77 -13.35
N VAL A 234 -7.56 12.82 -12.50
CA VAL A 234 -8.39 12.46 -11.35
C VAL A 234 -7.59 12.58 -10.06
N GLN A 235 -8.01 13.46 -9.15
CA GLN A 235 -7.46 13.52 -7.80
C GLN A 235 -8.36 12.77 -6.82
N ILE A 236 -7.81 11.82 -6.07
CA ILE A 236 -8.55 11.12 -5.02
C ILE A 236 -8.23 11.71 -3.65
N LEU A 237 -9.25 12.24 -2.95
CA LEU A 237 -9.11 12.73 -1.58
C LEU A 237 -9.35 11.62 -0.54
N THR A 238 -9.89 10.49 -0.96
CA THR A 238 -10.06 9.27 -0.18
C THR A 238 -9.51 8.09 -0.98
N GLY A 239 -9.24 6.95 -0.33
CA GLY A 239 -8.67 5.77 -0.99
C GLY A 239 -9.57 4.53 -0.84
N ARG A 240 -10.75 4.52 -1.46
CA ARG A 240 -11.67 3.38 -1.39
C ARG A 240 -11.44 2.42 -2.55
N LYS A 241 -11.74 1.15 -2.33
CA LYS A 241 -11.63 0.13 -3.37
C LYS A 241 -12.48 0.50 -4.57
N HIS A 242 -11.90 0.46 -5.78
CA HIS A 242 -12.53 0.83 -7.04
C HIS A 242 -13.16 2.25 -7.08
N GLN A 243 -12.69 3.19 -6.26
CA GLN A 243 -13.35 4.49 -6.07
C GLN A 243 -13.61 5.22 -7.40
N ILE A 244 -12.59 5.46 -8.20
CA ILE A 244 -12.70 6.18 -9.48
C ILE A 244 -13.72 5.48 -10.40
N ARG A 245 -13.60 4.17 -10.52
CA ARG A 245 -14.41 3.32 -11.40
C ARG A 245 -15.89 3.36 -11.03
N ALA A 246 -16.20 3.19 -9.73
CA ALA A 246 -17.57 3.19 -9.22
C ALA A 246 -18.20 4.60 -9.25
N THR A 247 -17.40 5.64 -9.04
CA THR A 247 -17.88 7.02 -9.11
C THR A 247 -18.24 7.39 -10.56
N LEU A 248 -17.39 7.05 -11.52
CA LEU A 248 -17.69 7.30 -12.94
C LEU A 248 -18.95 6.55 -13.41
N GLU A 249 -19.09 5.26 -13.05
CA GLU A 249 -20.30 4.47 -13.39
C GLU A 249 -21.57 5.13 -12.84
N TYR A 250 -21.53 5.68 -11.63
CA TYR A 250 -22.67 6.39 -11.05
C TYR A 250 -23.10 7.61 -11.87
N TYR A 251 -22.15 8.35 -12.46
CA TYR A 251 -22.42 9.50 -13.31
C TYR A 251 -22.63 9.13 -14.79
N GLY A 252 -22.81 7.85 -15.09
CA GLY A 252 -23.10 7.38 -16.45
C GLY A 252 -21.89 7.37 -17.39
N ALA A 253 -20.68 7.40 -16.84
CA ALA A 253 -19.43 7.28 -17.58
C ALA A 253 -18.69 6.02 -17.17
N SER A 254 -17.87 5.46 -18.07
CA SER A 254 -17.08 4.29 -17.76
C SER A 254 -15.67 4.42 -18.29
N ILE A 255 -14.70 3.82 -17.55
CA ILE A 255 -13.32 3.78 -18.03
C ILE A 255 -13.24 2.78 -19.19
N ILE A 256 -12.63 3.19 -20.28
CA ILE A 256 -12.45 2.35 -21.47
C ILE A 256 -11.74 1.03 -21.05
N ASN A 257 -12.21 -0.08 -21.59
CA ASN A 257 -11.79 -1.45 -21.33
C ASN A 257 -12.11 -1.96 -19.91
N ASP A 258 -12.86 -1.23 -19.11
CA ASP A 258 -13.30 -1.70 -17.78
C ASP A 258 -14.61 -2.49 -17.88
N SER A 259 -14.54 -3.74 -18.33
CA SER A 259 -15.72 -4.61 -18.49
C SER A 259 -16.52 -4.81 -17.20
N ARG A 260 -15.89 -4.64 -16.02
CA ARG A 260 -16.58 -4.77 -14.72
C ARG A 260 -17.49 -3.57 -14.44
N TYR A 261 -17.16 -2.39 -14.94
CA TYR A 261 -17.90 -1.14 -14.77
C TYR A 261 -18.49 -0.64 -16.09
N SER A 262 -18.88 -1.58 -16.95
CA SER A 262 -19.61 -1.33 -18.21
C SER A 262 -18.84 -0.51 -19.24
N GLY A 263 -17.52 -0.40 -19.11
CA GLY A 263 -16.68 0.33 -20.06
C GLY A 263 -16.62 -0.30 -21.44
N THR A 264 -16.65 0.54 -22.44
CA THR A 264 -16.53 0.13 -23.84
C THR A 264 -15.19 -0.55 -24.11
N ILE A 265 -15.23 -1.72 -24.73
CA ILE A 265 -14.02 -2.48 -25.07
C ILE A 265 -13.54 -2.05 -26.45
N ILE A 266 -12.31 -1.56 -26.52
CA ILE A 266 -11.66 -1.17 -27.77
C ILE A 266 -10.44 -2.05 -28.06
N ASN A 267 -10.18 -2.33 -29.33
CA ASN A 267 -8.99 -3.03 -29.84
C ASN A 267 -8.68 -4.40 -29.21
N ASN A 268 -9.67 -5.08 -28.60
CA ASN A 268 -9.45 -6.31 -27.83
C ASN A 268 -8.38 -6.19 -26.74
N GLU A 269 -8.03 -4.98 -26.32
CA GLU A 269 -7.08 -4.75 -25.25
C GLU A 269 -7.70 -5.07 -23.90
N LYS A 270 -6.92 -5.76 -23.07
CA LYS A 270 -7.35 -6.11 -21.70
C LYS A 270 -7.02 -5.03 -20.67
N MET A 271 -6.17 -4.08 -21.03
CA MET A 271 -5.73 -3.02 -20.14
C MET A 271 -6.81 -1.94 -20.02
N ILE A 272 -7.26 -1.69 -18.80
CA ILE A 272 -8.14 -0.56 -18.53
C ILE A 272 -7.34 0.75 -18.60
N PHE A 273 -7.94 1.80 -19.15
CA PHE A 273 -7.28 3.10 -19.26
C PHE A 273 -7.38 3.87 -17.94
N LEU A 274 -6.76 3.32 -16.89
CA LEU A 274 -6.65 3.91 -15.56
C LEU A 274 -5.21 3.76 -15.04
N PHE A 275 -4.56 4.88 -14.79
CA PHE A 275 -3.15 4.95 -14.49
C PHE A 275 -2.86 5.91 -13.33
N ALA A 276 -2.18 5.45 -12.29
CA ALA A 276 -1.71 6.29 -11.18
C ALA A 276 -0.46 7.04 -11.64
N ASN A 277 -0.62 8.30 -12.06
CA ASN A 277 0.43 9.01 -12.79
C ASN A 277 1.24 9.97 -11.95
N LYS A 278 0.69 10.55 -10.85
CA LYS A 278 1.39 11.63 -10.15
C LYS A 278 1.19 11.53 -8.62
N LEU A 279 2.28 11.78 -7.90
CA LEU A 279 2.34 11.93 -6.45
C LEU A 279 2.97 13.28 -6.12
N VAL A 280 2.38 14.02 -5.18
CA VAL A 280 2.91 15.30 -4.68
C VAL A 280 3.12 15.16 -3.18
N PHE A 281 4.26 15.63 -2.68
CA PHE A 281 4.68 15.46 -1.30
C PHE A 281 4.94 16.81 -0.64
N ASN A 282 4.38 17.04 0.56
CA ASN A 282 4.56 18.24 1.36
C ASN A 282 4.48 17.94 2.86
N GLY A 283 4.99 18.84 3.72
CA GLY A 283 4.79 18.81 5.16
C GLY A 283 5.47 17.64 5.89
N PHE A 284 6.57 17.12 5.36
CA PHE A 284 7.40 16.11 6.01
C PHE A 284 8.52 16.77 6.83
N GLU A 285 8.92 16.08 7.90
CA GLU A 285 10.00 16.48 8.81
C GLU A 285 11.04 15.36 8.95
N GLY A 286 12.22 15.70 9.46
CA GLY A 286 13.28 14.74 9.77
C GLY A 286 13.76 13.97 8.54
N ASN A 287 13.78 12.64 8.63
CA ASN A 287 14.33 11.77 7.58
C ASN A 287 13.59 11.81 6.25
N LEU A 288 12.43 12.42 6.18
CA LEU A 288 11.60 12.54 4.97
C LEU A 288 11.46 13.98 4.47
N GLU A 289 12.17 14.95 5.08
CA GLU A 289 12.13 16.36 4.70
C GLU A 289 12.50 16.57 3.23
N ASN A 290 13.37 15.72 2.68
CA ASN A 290 13.77 15.74 1.27
C ASN A 290 12.63 15.45 0.28
N LEU A 291 11.46 15.00 0.76
CA LEU A 291 10.27 14.80 -0.06
C LEU A 291 9.48 16.10 -0.29
N ASN A 292 9.63 17.12 0.57
CA ASN A 292 8.84 18.35 0.48
C ASN A 292 9.02 19.05 -0.86
N GLY A 293 7.89 19.42 -1.47
CA GLY A 293 7.83 20.05 -2.80
C GLY A 293 8.15 19.09 -3.95
N LYS A 294 8.40 17.80 -3.67
CA LYS A 294 8.69 16.83 -4.71
C LYS A 294 7.43 16.41 -5.44
N ILE A 295 7.47 16.45 -6.76
CA ILE A 295 6.46 15.93 -7.66
C ILE A 295 7.08 14.77 -8.42
N ILE A 296 6.47 13.60 -8.32
CA ILE A 296 6.86 12.41 -9.07
C ILE A 296 5.74 12.09 -10.02
N GLU A 297 6.02 12.21 -11.31
CA GLU A 297 5.03 12.08 -12.37
C GLU A 297 5.57 11.22 -13.51
N ILE A 298 4.72 10.35 -14.04
CA ILE A 298 4.98 9.51 -15.20
C ILE A 298 3.77 9.53 -16.12
N GLU A 299 4.02 9.44 -17.41
CA GLU A 299 2.94 9.43 -18.40
C GLU A 299 2.34 8.02 -18.56
N PRO A 300 1.02 7.94 -18.84
CA PRO A 300 0.39 6.69 -19.26
C PRO A 300 1.00 6.17 -20.56
N THR A 301 0.88 4.88 -20.77
CA THR A 301 1.42 4.18 -21.96
C THR A 301 0.37 3.83 -23.01
N TRP A 302 -0.81 4.49 -22.98
CA TRP A 302 -1.85 4.34 -24.00
C TRP A 302 -1.88 5.50 -24.98
#